data_327c0054b70104cc32015163ed56d5a2
#
_entry.id   327c0054b70104cc32015163ed56d5a2
#
_cell.length_a   1.000
_cell.length_b   1.000
_cell.length_c   1.000
_cell.angle_alpha   90.00
_cell.angle_beta   90.00
_cell.angle_gamma   90.00
#
_symmetry.space_group_name_H-M   'P 1'
#
loop_
_entity.id
_entity.type
_entity.pdbx_description
1 polymer ?
#
loop_
_entity_poly.entity_id
_entity_poly.type
_entity_poly.pdbx_seq_one_letter_code
_entity_poly.pdbx_strand_id
1 'polypeptide(L)'
;MPLIEISHLDDPRLLAFSRMTDAELRDPKQMVGLARALGDDPESLSEGLFIGESRNVIERALGAGIEPFAVLVERCWITQTEPLIERLIEADATLPVFVATREQMRALTGFERTRGALAAFRRPALPPPGSLLESAKRVAVLENVTNHTNIGAIFRSAAALGIDAVLVTPSCHDPYYRRAARVSMGTVFQVPWTRIGSGADWACDGMPLLHEHGFTTCALALSDDSIRLQDERLKKCDKLALVLGTEGDGLAARTIAACDYTVRIPMSHDVDSLNVAAASAVAFWELRAER
;
A
#
# COMPACT_ATOMS: atom_id res chain seq x y z
N MET A 1 -1.15 -23.09 23.05
CA MET A 1 -1.63 -21.82 22.48
C MET A 1 -2.99 -21.49 23.05
N PRO A 2 -3.19 -20.44 23.82
CA PRO A 2 -4.52 -20.09 24.30
C PRO A 2 -5.27 -19.34 23.21
N LEU A 3 -6.17 -20.04 22.51
CA LEU A 3 -7.19 -19.41 21.68
C LEU A 3 -8.21 -18.73 22.62
N ILE A 4 -8.55 -17.48 22.35
CA ILE A 4 -9.47 -16.69 23.15
C ILE A 4 -10.84 -16.71 22.48
N GLU A 5 -11.79 -17.42 23.10
CA GLU A 5 -13.16 -17.43 22.63
C GLU A 5 -13.84 -16.09 22.88
N ILE A 6 -14.51 -15.54 21.86
CA ILE A 6 -15.24 -14.29 22.01
C ILE A 6 -16.55 -14.57 22.80
N SER A 7 -16.64 -13.96 23.97
CA SER A 7 -17.85 -14.03 24.80
C SER A 7 -18.81 -12.87 24.53
N HIS A 8 -18.28 -11.68 24.26
CA HIS A 8 -19.05 -10.45 24.04
C HIS A 8 -18.49 -9.70 22.83
N LEU A 9 -19.36 -9.15 21.99
CA LEU A 9 -18.97 -8.41 20.78
C LEU A 9 -18.46 -6.99 21.08
N ASP A 10 -18.75 -6.47 22.26
CA ASP A 10 -18.29 -5.18 22.77
C ASP A 10 -16.99 -5.25 23.57
N ASP A 11 -16.31 -6.41 23.53
CA ASP A 11 -14.98 -6.56 24.15
C ASP A 11 -14.01 -5.54 23.52
N PRO A 12 -13.45 -4.61 24.33
CA PRO A 12 -12.57 -3.56 23.83
C PRO A 12 -11.31 -4.08 23.12
N ARG A 13 -10.91 -5.33 23.38
CA ARG A 13 -9.79 -5.98 22.70
C ARG A 13 -10.06 -6.29 21.23
N LEU A 14 -11.33 -6.33 20.82
CA LEU A 14 -11.78 -6.58 19.45
C LEU A 14 -11.93 -5.31 18.61
N LEU A 15 -11.63 -4.14 19.18
CA LEU A 15 -11.91 -2.85 18.54
C LEU A 15 -11.29 -2.74 17.14
N ALA A 16 -10.09 -3.26 16.91
CA ALA A 16 -9.45 -3.27 15.60
C ALA A 16 -10.29 -3.98 14.52
N PHE A 17 -11.13 -4.94 14.90
CA PHE A 17 -11.95 -5.76 13.99
C PHE A 17 -13.41 -5.31 13.92
N SER A 18 -13.85 -4.41 14.82
CA SER A 18 -15.25 -4.01 15.01
C SER A 18 -15.64 -2.81 14.14
N ARG A 19 -15.68 -2.99 12.81
CA ARG A 19 -16.15 -2.00 11.83
C ARG A 19 -15.38 -0.67 11.80
N MET A 20 -14.18 -0.62 12.36
CA MET A 20 -13.33 0.57 12.22
C MET A 20 -12.97 0.80 10.76
N THR A 21 -13.01 2.03 10.34
CA THR A 21 -12.47 2.42 9.02
C THR A 21 -10.94 2.37 9.04
N ASP A 22 -10.35 2.19 7.86
CA ASP A 22 -8.88 2.24 7.76
C ASP A 22 -8.31 3.59 8.23
N ALA A 23 -9.09 4.67 8.15
CA ALA A 23 -8.71 5.99 8.66
C ALA A 23 -8.68 6.05 10.19
N GLU A 24 -9.67 5.45 10.86
CA GLU A 24 -9.71 5.33 12.31
C GLU A 24 -8.60 4.44 12.84
N LEU A 25 -8.31 3.32 12.17
CA LEU A 25 -7.20 2.43 12.53
C LEU A 25 -5.84 3.12 12.45
N ARG A 26 -5.70 4.13 11.59
CA ARG A 26 -4.49 4.92 11.45
C ARG A 26 -4.38 6.06 12.46
N ASP A 27 -5.47 6.44 13.14
CA ASP A 27 -5.46 7.52 14.14
C ASP A 27 -4.98 6.98 15.49
N PRO A 28 -3.77 7.38 15.97
CA PRO A 28 -3.25 6.90 17.25
C PRO A 28 -4.18 7.19 18.43
N LYS A 29 -4.96 8.29 18.37
CA LYS A 29 -5.89 8.64 19.44
C LYS A 29 -7.00 7.60 19.62
N GLN A 30 -7.43 6.98 18.53
CA GLN A 30 -8.42 5.90 18.55
C GLN A 30 -7.84 4.60 19.11
N MET A 31 -6.52 4.42 19.02
CA MET A 31 -5.83 3.19 19.41
C MET A 31 -5.50 3.12 20.91
N VAL A 32 -5.54 4.23 21.66
CA VAL A 32 -5.19 4.27 23.10
C VAL A 32 -6.01 3.28 23.94
N GLY A 33 -7.31 3.21 23.70
CA GLY A 33 -8.20 2.30 24.42
C GLY A 33 -7.91 0.84 24.11
N LEU A 34 -7.62 0.53 22.84
CA LEU A 34 -7.29 -0.81 22.38
C LEU A 34 -5.95 -1.29 22.93
N ALA A 35 -4.91 -0.45 22.89
CA ALA A 35 -3.60 -0.77 23.46
C ALA A 35 -3.72 -1.15 24.93
N ARG A 36 -4.38 -0.29 25.73
CA ARG A 36 -4.62 -0.54 27.17
C ARG A 36 -5.41 -1.84 27.42
N ALA A 37 -6.42 -2.13 26.60
CA ALA A 37 -7.24 -3.33 26.75
C ALA A 37 -6.44 -4.62 26.50
N LEU A 38 -5.41 -4.55 25.67
CA LEU A 38 -4.49 -5.66 25.39
C LEU A 38 -3.23 -5.65 26.26
N GLY A 39 -3.09 -4.70 27.20
CA GLY A 39 -1.94 -4.59 28.08
C GLY A 39 -0.70 -4.04 27.40
N ASP A 40 -0.88 -3.31 26.31
CA ASP A 40 0.18 -2.74 25.49
C ASP A 40 0.37 -1.23 25.77
N ASP A 41 1.56 -0.71 25.44
CA ASP A 41 1.84 0.72 25.52
C ASP A 41 1.11 1.47 24.38
N PRO A 42 0.28 2.47 24.68
CA PRO A 42 -0.34 3.29 23.64
C PRO A 42 0.65 3.94 22.67
N GLU A 43 1.88 4.27 23.09
CA GLU A 43 2.92 4.84 22.25
C GLU A 43 3.41 3.86 21.18
N SER A 44 3.29 2.56 21.42
CA SER A 44 3.61 1.51 20.44
C SER A 44 2.72 1.55 19.20
N LEU A 45 1.56 2.23 19.27
CA LEU A 45 0.60 2.44 18.19
C LEU A 45 0.60 3.89 17.65
N SER A 46 1.73 4.60 17.78
CA SER A 46 1.86 5.98 17.30
C SER A 46 1.57 6.16 15.81
N GLU A 47 1.83 5.15 15.00
CA GLU A 47 1.50 5.11 13.57
C GLU A 47 0.13 4.46 13.29
N GLY A 48 -0.53 3.93 14.32
CA GLY A 48 -1.79 3.20 14.23
C GLY A 48 -1.65 1.75 13.78
N LEU A 49 -2.73 1.20 13.27
CA LEU A 49 -2.83 -0.18 12.79
C LEU A 49 -3.28 -0.25 11.33
N PHE A 50 -3.15 -1.43 10.74
CA PHE A 50 -3.86 -1.83 9.53
C PHE A 50 -4.31 -3.30 9.64
N ILE A 51 -5.28 -3.70 8.81
CA ILE A 51 -5.80 -5.06 8.78
C ILE A 51 -5.30 -5.79 7.55
N GLY A 52 -4.59 -6.90 7.78
CA GLY A 52 -4.29 -7.91 6.78
C GLY A 52 -5.46 -8.90 6.66
N GLU A 53 -6.02 -9.01 5.46
CA GLU A 53 -7.09 -9.97 5.14
C GLU A 53 -6.56 -11.01 4.16
N SER A 54 -6.78 -12.27 4.43
CA SER A 54 -6.31 -13.45 3.70
C SER A 54 -4.88 -13.89 4.02
N ARG A 55 -4.66 -15.19 3.86
CA ARG A 55 -3.38 -15.85 4.15
C ARG A 55 -2.19 -15.15 3.46
N ASN A 56 -2.28 -14.93 2.15
CA ASN A 56 -1.17 -14.36 1.38
C ASN A 56 -0.79 -12.95 1.83
N VAL A 57 -1.79 -12.12 2.21
CA VAL A 57 -1.55 -10.75 2.69
C VAL A 57 -0.85 -10.80 4.05
N ILE A 58 -1.32 -11.65 4.96
CA ILE A 58 -0.75 -11.82 6.30
C ILE A 58 0.68 -12.37 6.22
N GLU A 59 0.90 -13.42 5.40
CA GLU A 59 2.23 -14.01 5.22
C GLU A 59 3.25 -13.01 4.63
N ARG A 60 2.82 -12.14 3.72
CA ARG A 60 3.69 -11.11 3.16
C ARG A 60 3.99 -9.98 4.14
N ALA A 61 3.02 -9.58 4.96
CA ALA A 61 3.26 -8.63 6.03
C ALA A 61 4.29 -9.16 7.03
N LEU A 62 4.13 -10.42 7.48
CA LEU A 62 5.11 -11.10 8.33
C LEU A 62 6.49 -11.22 7.67
N GLY A 63 6.52 -11.63 6.40
CA GLY A 63 7.77 -11.75 5.64
C GLY A 63 8.49 -10.41 5.42
N ALA A 64 7.78 -9.30 5.51
CA ALA A 64 8.33 -7.93 5.50
C ALA A 64 8.76 -7.46 6.91
N GLY A 65 8.66 -8.31 7.94
CA GLY A 65 9.04 -7.97 9.32
C GLY A 65 8.04 -7.04 10.03
N ILE A 66 6.79 -6.96 9.53
CA ILE A 66 5.77 -6.12 10.16
C ILE A 66 5.18 -6.87 11.36
N GLU A 67 5.16 -6.21 12.51
CA GLU A 67 4.74 -6.80 13.77
C GLU A 67 3.24 -7.04 13.83
N PRO A 68 2.78 -8.28 14.11
CA PRO A 68 1.37 -8.56 14.35
C PRO A 68 0.95 -7.96 15.71
N PHE A 69 -0.33 -7.57 15.82
CA PHE A 69 -0.88 -6.98 17.03
C PHE A 69 -2.02 -7.80 17.62
N ALA A 70 -2.90 -8.34 16.78
CA ALA A 70 -3.99 -9.23 17.19
C ALA A 70 -4.47 -10.06 16.00
N VAL A 71 -5.05 -11.21 16.25
CA VAL A 71 -5.62 -12.08 15.21
C VAL A 71 -7.07 -12.40 15.54
N LEU A 72 -7.92 -12.40 14.51
CA LEU A 72 -9.30 -12.85 14.57
C LEU A 72 -9.52 -13.96 13.53
N VAL A 73 -9.93 -15.15 13.98
CA VAL A 73 -10.19 -16.30 13.11
C VAL A 73 -11.60 -16.82 13.29
N GLU A 74 -12.27 -17.14 12.18
CA GLU A 74 -13.54 -17.87 12.25
C GLU A 74 -13.29 -19.34 12.64
N ARG A 75 -14.05 -19.87 13.58
CA ARG A 75 -13.88 -21.23 14.14
C ARG A 75 -13.75 -22.32 13.08
N CYS A 76 -14.53 -22.27 12.01
CA CYS A 76 -14.46 -23.26 10.94
C CYS A 76 -13.17 -23.24 10.12
N TRP A 77 -12.37 -22.18 10.24
CA TRP A 77 -11.10 -22.02 9.52
C TRP A 77 -9.86 -22.30 10.38
N ILE A 78 -10.00 -22.63 11.68
CA ILE A 78 -8.86 -22.81 12.59
C ILE A 78 -7.87 -23.84 12.02
N THR A 79 -8.33 -25.03 11.64
CA THR A 79 -7.44 -26.09 11.12
C THR A 79 -6.68 -25.67 9.86
N GLN A 80 -7.34 -24.95 8.94
CA GLN A 80 -6.71 -24.49 7.70
C GLN A 80 -5.75 -23.31 7.93
N THR A 81 -5.97 -22.54 9.00
CA THR A 81 -5.15 -21.37 9.33
C THR A 81 -4.09 -21.67 10.40
N GLU A 82 -4.09 -22.85 10.99
CA GLU A 82 -3.15 -23.24 12.04
C GLU A 82 -1.69 -22.95 11.69
N PRO A 83 -1.14 -23.32 10.51
CA PRO A 83 0.24 -23.02 10.17
C PRO A 83 0.54 -21.52 10.06
N LEU A 84 -0.46 -20.70 9.71
CA LEU A 84 -0.34 -19.24 9.68
C LEU A 84 -0.34 -18.67 11.11
N ILE A 85 -1.21 -19.18 11.97
CA ILE A 85 -1.30 -18.75 13.38
C ILE A 85 -0.01 -19.12 14.11
N GLU A 86 0.58 -20.29 13.88
CA GLU A 86 1.88 -20.68 14.44
C GLU A 86 2.98 -19.68 14.07
N ARG A 87 3.10 -19.31 12.80
CA ARG A 87 4.07 -18.30 12.35
C ARG A 87 3.82 -16.92 12.98
N LEU A 88 2.57 -16.53 13.18
CA LEU A 88 2.22 -15.28 13.85
C LEU A 88 2.66 -15.30 15.33
N ILE A 89 2.49 -16.43 16.01
CA ILE A 89 2.91 -16.63 17.40
C ILE A 89 4.43 -16.76 17.51
N GLU A 90 5.11 -17.32 16.52
CA GLU A 90 6.58 -17.31 16.45
C GLU A 90 7.14 -15.88 16.39
N ALA A 91 6.43 -14.97 15.71
CA ALA A 91 6.79 -13.56 15.66
C ALA A 91 6.49 -12.83 16.97
N ASP A 92 5.39 -13.17 17.65
CA ASP A 92 5.03 -12.66 18.98
C ASP A 92 4.30 -13.74 19.80
N ALA A 93 4.98 -14.28 20.81
CA ALA A 93 4.45 -15.33 21.69
C ALA A 93 3.27 -14.86 22.56
N THR A 94 3.09 -13.56 22.72
CA THR A 94 2.00 -12.93 23.51
C THR A 94 0.79 -12.55 22.67
N LEU A 95 0.87 -12.74 21.36
CA LEU A 95 -0.15 -12.34 20.38
C LEU A 95 -1.52 -12.92 20.72
N PRO A 96 -2.56 -12.09 20.93
CA PRO A 96 -3.91 -12.56 21.19
C PRO A 96 -4.55 -13.09 19.91
N VAL A 97 -5.04 -14.34 19.97
CA VAL A 97 -5.75 -15.01 18.87
C VAL A 97 -7.19 -15.24 19.29
N PHE A 98 -8.08 -14.39 18.77
CA PHE A 98 -9.51 -14.47 19.04
C PHE A 98 -10.20 -15.44 18.08
N VAL A 99 -11.12 -16.24 18.61
CA VAL A 99 -11.94 -17.19 17.86
C VAL A 99 -13.37 -16.71 17.86
N ALA A 100 -13.92 -16.55 16.68
CA ALA A 100 -15.30 -16.13 16.46
C ALA A 100 -16.14 -17.24 15.79
N THR A 101 -17.42 -17.30 16.12
CA THR A 101 -18.39 -17.99 15.26
C THR A 101 -18.62 -17.18 13.99
N ARG A 102 -19.23 -17.79 12.98
CA ARG A 102 -19.59 -17.11 11.74
C ARG A 102 -20.47 -15.88 11.97
N GLU A 103 -21.43 -16.02 12.89
CA GLU A 103 -22.33 -14.93 13.26
C GLU A 103 -21.60 -13.76 13.94
N GLN A 104 -20.71 -14.07 14.90
CA GLN A 104 -19.87 -13.08 15.56
C GLN A 104 -18.92 -12.38 14.57
N MET A 105 -18.30 -13.15 13.66
CA MET A 105 -17.44 -12.60 12.62
C MET A 105 -18.20 -11.57 11.75
N ARG A 106 -19.41 -11.93 11.30
CA ARG A 106 -20.27 -11.03 10.53
C ARG A 106 -20.68 -9.79 11.32
N ALA A 107 -21.03 -9.95 12.59
CA ALA A 107 -21.45 -8.85 13.46
C ALA A 107 -20.28 -7.86 13.71
N LEU A 108 -19.06 -8.37 13.90
CA LEU A 108 -17.86 -7.55 14.12
C LEU A 108 -17.41 -6.83 12.84
N THR A 109 -17.28 -7.54 11.74
CA THR A 109 -16.61 -7.02 10.54
C THR A 109 -17.58 -6.35 9.55
N GLY A 110 -18.87 -6.65 9.63
CA GLY A 110 -19.88 -6.12 8.72
C GLY A 110 -19.96 -6.84 7.37
N PHE A 111 -19.18 -7.92 7.13
CA PHE A 111 -19.24 -8.67 5.86
C PHE A 111 -19.35 -10.18 6.07
N GLU A 112 -19.93 -10.86 5.06
CA GLU A 112 -20.24 -12.29 5.12
C GLU A 112 -19.08 -13.23 4.78
N ARG A 113 -17.92 -12.74 4.30
CA ARG A 113 -16.87 -13.60 3.75
C ARG A 113 -15.48 -13.12 4.19
N THR A 114 -15.05 -13.55 5.36
CA THR A 114 -13.64 -13.63 5.67
C THR A 114 -13.13 -15.03 5.31
N ARG A 115 -12.23 -15.12 4.36
CA ARG A 115 -11.59 -16.41 4.04
C ARG A 115 -10.41 -16.61 5.00
N GLY A 116 -10.66 -17.27 6.14
CA GLY A 116 -9.62 -17.68 7.05
C GLY A 116 -9.47 -16.75 8.25
N ALA A 117 -8.46 -15.88 8.26
CA ALA A 117 -8.13 -15.02 9.36
C ALA A 117 -8.04 -13.55 8.94
N LEU A 118 -8.29 -12.67 9.90
CA LEU A 118 -7.88 -11.27 9.90
C LEU A 118 -6.75 -11.10 10.90
N ALA A 119 -5.72 -10.34 10.54
CA ALA A 119 -4.68 -9.96 11.48
C ALA A 119 -4.53 -8.43 11.49
N ALA A 120 -4.57 -7.84 12.67
CA ALA A 120 -4.18 -6.46 12.88
C ALA A 120 -2.65 -6.42 13.00
N PHE A 121 -2.03 -5.47 12.33
CA PHE A 121 -0.60 -5.24 12.35
C PHE A 121 -0.30 -3.82 12.79
N ARG A 122 0.82 -3.61 13.49
CA ARG A 122 1.36 -2.28 13.76
C ARG A 122 1.80 -1.65 12.44
N ARG A 123 1.45 -0.40 12.23
CA ARG A 123 1.94 0.32 11.04
C ARG A 123 3.41 0.67 11.26
N PRO A 124 4.30 0.32 10.32
CA PRO A 124 5.67 0.78 10.38
C PRO A 124 5.74 2.28 10.08
N ALA A 125 6.66 2.99 10.71
CA ALA A 125 7.01 4.34 10.32
C ALA A 125 7.49 4.36 8.88
N LEU A 126 7.04 5.35 8.10
CA LEU A 126 7.49 5.48 6.71
C LEU A 126 8.92 6.04 6.67
N PRO A 127 9.80 5.47 5.84
CA PRO A 127 11.16 6.00 5.68
C PRO A 127 11.15 7.39 5.04
N PRO A 128 12.15 8.22 5.31
CA PRO A 128 12.35 9.47 4.58
C PRO A 128 12.47 9.19 3.06
N PRO A 129 11.86 10.00 2.17
CA PRO A 129 11.89 9.71 0.73
C PRO A 129 13.31 9.65 0.17
N GLY A 130 14.24 10.50 0.63
CA GLY A 130 15.63 10.50 0.19
C GLY A 130 16.30 9.12 0.39
N SER A 131 16.05 8.44 1.51
CA SER A 131 16.66 7.14 1.79
C SER A 131 16.23 6.04 0.79
N LEU A 132 15.00 6.11 0.25
CA LEU A 132 14.56 5.20 -0.80
C LEU A 132 15.18 5.53 -2.16
N LEU A 133 15.46 6.82 -2.41
CA LEU A 133 15.97 7.30 -3.68
C LEU A 133 17.49 7.06 -3.88
N GLU A 134 18.24 6.87 -2.80
CA GLU A 134 19.69 6.65 -2.87
C GLU A 134 20.06 5.48 -3.77
N SER A 135 19.46 4.31 -3.54
CA SER A 135 19.77 3.07 -4.25
C SER A 135 18.81 2.73 -5.40
N ALA A 136 17.65 3.39 -5.45
CA ALA A 136 16.62 3.12 -6.46
C ALA A 136 17.05 3.60 -7.85
N LYS A 137 16.69 2.84 -8.87
CA LYS A 137 16.86 3.18 -10.30
C LYS A 137 15.55 3.42 -11.02
N ARG A 138 14.50 2.74 -10.61
CA ARG A 138 13.14 2.84 -11.18
C ARG A 138 12.14 3.10 -10.07
N VAL A 139 11.56 4.29 -10.05
CA VAL A 139 10.54 4.66 -9.07
C VAL A 139 9.25 5.06 -9.75
N ALA A 140 8.13 4.79 -9.10
CA ALA A 140 6.83 5.29 -9.50
C ALA A 140 6.36 6.36 -8.54
N VAL A 141 5.88 7.49 -9.05
CA VAL A 141 5.25 8.55 -8.27
C VAL A 141 3.77 8.56 -8.59
N LEU A 142 2.92 8.43 -7.58
CA LEU A 142 1.48 8.44 -7.73
C LEU A 142 0.92 9.80 -7.30
N GLU A 143 0.28 10.51 -8.23
CA GLU A 143 -0.37 11.78 -7.97
C GLU A 143 -1.89 11.63 -7.91
N ASN A 144 -2.49 11.99 -6.77
CA ASN A 144 -3.94 12.02 -6.56
C ASN A 144 -4.66 10.69 -6.82
N VAL A 145 -3.97 9.56 -6.71
CA VAL A 145 -4.62 8.25 -6.89
C VAL A 145 -5.41 7.91 -5.63
N THR A 146 -6.73 8.08 -5.69
CA THR A 146 -7.64 7.88 -4.55
C THR A 146 -8.41 6.56 -4.61
N ASN A 147 -8.31 5.80 -5.69
CA ASN A 147 -8.93 4.48 -5.80
C ASN A 147 -7.99 3.40 -5.22
N HIS A 148 -8.38 2.81 -4.10
CA HIS A 148 -7.61 1.74 -3.44
C HIS A 148 -7.34 0.53 -4.34
N THR A 149 -8.25 0.23 -5.29
CA THR A 149 -8.06 -0.87 -6.26
C THR A 149 -6.91 -0.55 -7.20
N ASN A 150 -6.83 0.70 -7.68
CA ASN A 150 -5.73 1.13 -8.55
C ASN A 150 -4.40 1.13 -7.79
N ILE A 151 -4.35 1.66 -6.56
CA ILE A 151 -3.15 1.60 -5.73
C ILE A 151 -2.68 0.16 -5.57
N GLY A 152 -3.57 -0.75 -5.16
CA GLY A 152 -3.21 -2.15 -4.99
C GLY A 152 -2.71 -2.81 -6.28
N ALA A 153 -3.33 -2.53 -7.42
CA ALA A 153 -2.93 -3.07 -8.71
C ALA A 153 -1.57 -2.49 -9.18
N ILE A 154 -1.32 -1.19 -8.96
CA ILE A 154 -0.03 -0.56 -9.24
C ILE A 154 1.09 -1.20 -8.41
N PHE A 155 0.90 -1.37 -7.10
CA PHE A 155 1.89 -2.05 -6.25
C PHE A 155 2.16 -3.49 -6.67
N ARG A 156 1.12 -4.20 -7.14
CA ARG A 156 1.30 -5.56 -7.67
C ARG A 156 2.14 -5.56 -8.95
N SER A 157 1.89 -4.62 -9.86
CA SER A 157 2.69 -4.45 -11.07
C SER A 157 4.12 -4.00 -10.75
N ALA A 158 4.28 -3.07 -9.80
CA ALA A 158 5.58 -2.58 -9.34
C ALA A 158 6.45 -3.73 -8.81
N ALA A 159 5.90 -4.57 -7.92
CA ALA A 159 6.60 -5.74 -7.40
C ALA A 159 6.99 -6.74 -8.49
N ALA A 160 6.07 -7.01 -9.44
CA ALA A 160 6.29 -7.99 -10.49
C ALA A 160 7.30 -7.52 -11.55
N LEU A 161 7.39 -6.20 -11.79
CA LEU A 161 8.14 -5.61 -12.90
C LEU A 161 9.40 -4.85 -12.46
N GLY A 162 9.78 -4.98 -11.18
CA GLY A 162 11.07 -4.50 -10.68
C GLY A 162 11.14 -2.98 -10.48
N ILE A 163 10.04 -2.36 -10.03
CA ILE A 163 10.07 -0.99 -9.50
C ILE A 163 10.67 -1.04 -8.11
N ASP A 164 11.69 -0.24 -7.86
CA ASP A 164 12.47 -0.25 -6.63
C ASP A 164 11.75 0.43 -5.46
N ALA A 165 10.96 1.50 -5.76
CA ALA A 165 10.16 2.19 -4.75
C ALA A 165 8.92 2.86 -5.37
N VAL A 166 7.87 3.03 -4.56
CA VAL A 166 6.69 3.81 -4.90
C VAL A 166 6.59 5.02 -3.98
N LEU A 167 6.46 6.20 -4.58
CA LEU A 167 6.28 7.47 -3.88
C LEU A 167 4.83 7.91 -4.05
N VAL A 168 4.13 8.24 -2.97
CA VAL A 168 2.73 8.67 -3.04
C VAL A 168 2.60 10.12 -2.57
N THR A 169 1.91 10.95 -3.35
CA THR A 169 1.67 12.35 -2.97
C THR A 169 0.71 12.45 -1.77
N PRO A 170 0.64 13.57 -1.05
CA PRO A 170 -0.20 13.72 0.13
C PRO A 170 -1.68 13.42 -0.09
N SER A 171 -2.19 13.67 -1.29
CA SER A 171 -3.59 13.45 -1.69
C SER A 171 -3.92 12.01 -2.08
N CYS A 172 -2.92 11.15 -2.26
CA CYS A 172 -3.16 9.73 -2.52
C CYS A 172 -3.72 9.03 -1.29
N HIS A 173 -4.59 8.06 -1.53
CA HIS A 173 -5.00 7.13 -0.48
C HIS A 173 -3.81 6.29 0.00
N ASP A 174 -3.95 5.76 1.19
CA ASP A 174 -2.90 5.02 1.86
C ASP A 174 -2.77 3.60 1.29
N PRO A 175 -1.56 3.15 0.88
CA PRO A 175 -1.33 1.81 0.37
C PRO A 175 -1.62 0.68 1.36
N TYR A 176 -1.52 0.93 2.67
CA TYR A 176 -1.81 -0.07 3.70
C TYR A 176 -3.30 -0.23 4.01
N TYR A 177 -4.19 0.53 3.36
CA TYR A 177 -5.62 0.29 3.50
C TYR A 177 -5.98 -1.13 3.06
N ARG A 178 -6.85 -1.78 3.83
CA ARG A 178 -7.23 -3.18 3.66
C ARG A 178 -7.55 -3.57 2.21
N ARG A 179 -8.29 -2.71 1.49
CA ARG A 179 -8.64 -2.96 0.08
C ARG A 179 -7.41 -2.94 -0.84
N ALA A 180 -6.50 -1.99 -0.65
CA ALA A 180 -5.27 -1.89 -1.45
C ALA A 180 -4.34 -3.08 -1.14
N ALA A 181 -4.14 -3.40 0.13
CA ALA A 181 -3.36 -4.56 0.57
C ALA A 181 -3.92 -5.87 0.00
N ARG A 182 -5.24 -6.03 -0.04
CA ARG A 182 -5.90 -7.22 -0.61
C ARG A 182 -5.75 -7.30 -2.13
N VAL A 183 -5.99 -6.21 -2.85
CA VAL A 183 -5.87 -6.17 -4.32
C VAL A 183 -4.43 -6.41 -4.76
N SER A 184 -3.47 -5.84 -4.05
CA SER A 184 -2.05 -6.08 -4.29
C SER A 184 -1.62 -7.51 -3.93
N MET A 185 -2.49 -8.30 -3.30
CA MET A 185 -2.12 -9.60 -2.70
C MET A 185 -1.01 -9.46 -1.62
N GLY A 186 -0.87 -8.27 -1.01
CA GLY A 186 0.16 -7.96 -0.01
C GLY A 186 1.50 -7.49 -0.60
N THR A 187 1.61 -7.24 -1.90
CA THR A 187 2.87 -6.69 -2.47
C THR A 187 3.16 -5.26 -2.01
N VAL A 188 2.19 -4.55 -1.45
CA VAL A 188 2.41 -3.27 -0.75
C VAL A 188 3.41 -3.37 0.41
N PHE A 189 3.66 -4.57 0.93
CA PHE A 189 4.66 -4.83 1.98
C PHE A 189 6.02 -5.24 1.41
N GLN A 190 6.10 -5.53 0.12
CA GLN A 190 7.31 -6.00 -0.56
C GLN A 190 8.02 -4.89 -1.32
N VAL A 191 7.27 -3.90 -1.83
CA VAL A 191 7.83 -2.73 -2.52
C VAL A 191 7.93 -1.59 -1.51
N PRO A 192 9.13 -1.09 -1.22
CA PRO A 192 9.31 0.08 -0.36
C PRO A 192 8.50 1.27 -0.87
N TRP A 193 7.85 1.99 0.05
CA TRP A 193 7.10 3.17 -0.31
C TRP A 193 7.13 4.23 0.78
N THR A 194 6.93 5.48 0.38
CA THR A 194 6.77 6.60 1.31
C THR A 194 5.98 7.73 0.66
N ARG A 195 5.72 8.80 1.43
CA ARG A 195 5.12 10.01 0.90
C ARG A 195 6.18 10.95 0.35
N ILE A 196 5.85 11.63 -0.77
CA ILE A 196 6.71 12.64 -1.38
C ILE A 196 5.96 13.96 -1.51
N GLY A 197 6.64 15.04 -1.22
CA GLY A 197 6.11 16.39 -1.26
C GLY A 197 5.22 16.73 -0.08
N SER A 198 4.91 18.00 0.06
CA SER A 198 4.06 18.57 1.10
C SER A 198 2.87 19.30 0.49
N GLY A 199 1.69 19.16 1.11
CA GLY A 199 0.49 19.89 0.70
C GLY A 199 -0.03 19.57 -0.70
N ALA A 200 -0.79 20.51 -1.27
CA ALA A 200 -1.48 20.34 -2.56
C ALA A 200 -0.55 20.49 -3.78
N ASP A 201 0.60 21.12 -3.60
CA ASP A 201 1.61 21.29 -4.65
C ASP A 201 2.88 20.51 -4.32
N TRP A 202 2.75 19.21 -4.35
CA TRP A 202 3.85 18.30 -4.07
C TRP A 202 5.05 18.48 -5.01
N ALA A 203 4.82 18.98 -6.24
CA ALA A 203 5.87 19.15 -7.23
C ALA A 203 6.89 20.21 -6.83
N CYS A 204 6.51 21.18 -6.00
CA CYS A 204 7.43 22.25 -5.54
C CYS A 204 8.61 21.72 -4.72
N ASP A 205 8.41 20.69 -3.94
CA ASP A 205 9.47 20.10 -3.08
C ASP A 205 9.82 18.66 -3.49
N GLY A 206 8.88 17.92 -4.04
CA GLY A 206 9.11 16.56 -4.47
C GLY A 206 9.91 16.41 -5.76
N MET A 207 9.70 17.29 -6.77
CA MET A 207 10.50 17.26 -8.01
C MET A 207 11.98 17.62 -7.79
N PRO A 208 12.32 18.69 -7.06
CA PRO A 208 13.71 18.96 -6.73
C PRO A 208 14.39 17.78 -6.05
N LEU A 209 13.71 17.12 -5.10
CA LEU A 209 14.26 15.96 -4.42
C LEU A 209 14.58 14.78 -5.39
N LEU A 210 13.72 14.53 -6.37
CA LEU A 210 13.97 13.52 -7.40
C LEU A 210 15.20 13.89 -8.25
N HIS A 211 15.30 15.13 -8.68
CA HIS A 211 16.43 15.61 -9.48
C HIS A 211 17.75 15.62 -8.70
N GLU A 212 17.74 15.99 -7.41
CA GLU A 212 18.90 15.94 -6.51
C GLU A 212 19.47 14.52 -6.39
N HIS A 213 18.58 13.49 -6.46
CA HIS A 213 18.98 12.08 -6.46
C HIS A 213 19.29 11.53 -7.85
N GLY A 214 19.33 12.40 -8.89
CA GLY A 214 19.71 12.04 -10.26
C GLY A 214 18.64 11.36 -11.09
N PHE A 215 17.36 11.45 -10.69
CA PHE A 215 16.26 10.89 -11.48
C PHE A 215 15.89 11.81 -12.64
N THR A 216 15.75 11.22 -13.82
CA THR A 216 14.99 11.79 -14.93
C THR A 216 13.51 11.55 -14.67
N THR A 217 12.69 12.58 -14.76
CA THR A 217 11.27 12.55 -14.42
C THR A 217 10.40 12.48 -15.66
N CYS A 218 9.43 11.57 -15.69
CA CYS A 218 8.55 11.30 -16.83
C CYS A 218 7.08 11.36 -16.43
N ALA A 219 6.36 12.38 -16.87
CA ALA A 219 4.91 12.48 -16.73
C ALA A 219 4.20 11.55 -17.73
N LEU A 220 3.45 10.55 -17.26
CA LEU A 220 2.58 9.77 -18.13
C LEU A 220 1.31 10.57 -18.41
N ALA A 221 1.32 11.30 -19.53
CA ALA A 221 0.24 12.19 -19.94
C ALA A 221 0.19 12.37 -21.46
N LEU A 222 -0.94 12.89 -21.95
CA LEU A 222 -1.09 13.31 -23.32
C LEU A 222 -0.81 14.81 -23.43
N SER A 223 0.13 15.18 -24.28
CA SER A 223 0.38 16.56 -24.72
C SER A 223 0.93 16.54 -26.14
N ASP A 224 0.87 17.68 -26.83
CA ASP A 224 1.32 17.79 -28.23
C ASP A 224 2.81 17.46 -28.39
N ASP A 225 3.62 17.74 -27.40
CA ASP A 225 5.06 17.50 -27.33
C ASP A 225 5.45 16.18 -26.67
N SER A 226 4.47 15.33 -26.33
CA SER A 226 4.76 14.05 -25.66
C SER A 226 5.53 13.10 -26.57
N ILE A 227 6.56 12.48 -26.00
CA ILE A 227 7.33 11.40 -26.65
C ILE A 227 6.65 10.05 -26.44
N ARG A 228 6.98 9.07 -27.27
CA ARG A 228 6.45 7.71 -27.11
C ARG A 228 7.14 6.98 -25.95
N LEU A 229 6.41 6.10 -25.28
CA LEU A 229 6.95 5.27 -24.20
C LEU A 229 8.18 4.44 -24.62
N GLN A 230 8.27 4.04 -25.91
CA GLN A 230 9.38 3.27 -26.45
C GLN A 230 10.60 4.12 -26.84
N ASP A 231 10.61 5.42 -26.55
CA ASP A 231 11.71 6.30 -26.93
C ASP A 231 13.02 5.87 -26.26
N GLU A 232 14.05 5.74 -27.07
CA GLU A 232 15.37 5.26 -26.61
C GLU A 232 16.04 6.18 -25.57
N ARG A 233 15.65 7.43 -25.50
CA ARG A 233 16.13 8.37 -24.45
C ARG A 233 15.74 7.88 -23.06
N LEU A 234 14.53 7.34 -22.91
CA LEU A 234 14.00 6.86 -21.63
C LEU A 234 14.75 5.58 -21.17
N LYS A 235 15.06 4.68 -22.11
CA LYS A 235 15.78 3.42 -21.82
C LYS A 235 17.21 3.67 -21.38
N LYS A 236 17.83 4.77 -21.86
CA LYS A 236 19.21 5.16 -21.52
C LYS A 236 19.35 5.85 -20.17
N CYS A 237 18.23 6.23 -19.53
CA CYS A 237 18.29 6.85 -18.20
C CYS A 237 18.71 5.82 -17.14
N ASP A 238 19.80 6.12 -16.41
CA ASP A 238 20.22 5.28 -15.30
C ASP A 238 19.15 5.25 -14.20
N LYS A 239 18.66 6.43 -13.81
CA LYS A 239 17.55 6.60 -12.84
C LYS A 239 16.34 7.25 -13.50
N LEU A 240 15.15 6.62 -13.35
CA LEU A 240 13.91 7.08 -13.96
C LEU A 240 12.76 7.08 -12.96
N ALA A 241 12.09 8.22 -12.84
CA ALA A 241 10.87 8.39 -12.06
C ALA A 241 9.65 8.52 -12.99
N LEU A 242 8.72 7.57 -12.90
CA LEU A 242 7.48 7.54 -13.67
C LEU A 242 6.36 8.16 -12.85
N VAL A 243 5.86 9.32 -13.27
CA VAL A 243 4.78 10.06 -12.59
C VAL A 243 3.45 9.69 -13.22
N LEU A 244 2.55 9.15 -12.40
CA LEU A 244 1.26 8.60 -12.77
C LEU A 244 0.14 9.38 -12.10
N GLY A 245 -0.80 9.91 -12.86
CA GLY A 245 -1.94 10.68 -12.38
C GLY A 245 -3.17 9.83 -12.06
N THR A 246 -4.19 10.49 -11.51
CA THR A 246 -5.50 9.88 -11.26
C THR A 246 -6.25 9.59 -12.56
N GLU A 247 -7.31 8.76 -12.47
CA GLU A 247 -8.26 8.56 -13.56
C GLU A 247 -9.11 9.82 -13.76
N GLY A 248 -9.37 10.17 -14.99
CA GLY A 248 -10.17 11.33 -15.39
C GLY A 248 -9.31 12.58 -15.57
N ASP A 249 -8.92 13.24 -14.48
CA ASP A 249 -8.17 14.50 -14.53
C ASP A 249 -6.68 14.34 -14.90
N GLY A 250 -6.13 13.13 -14.75
CA GLY A 250 -4.73 12.84 -15.03
C GLY A 250 -3.77 13.53 -14.07
N LEU A 251 -2.64 14.01 -14.58
CA LEU A 251 -1.64 14.77 -13.85
C LEU A 251 -1.97 16.28 -13.89
N ALA A 252 -1.66 16.99 -12.83
CA ALA A 252 -1.77 18.45 -12.82
C ALA A 252 -0.83 19.08 -13.86
N ALA A 253 -1.29 20.12 -14.54
CA ALA A 253 -0.50 20.81 -15.57
C ALA A 253 0.88 21.28 -15.07
N ARG A 254 0.97 21.74 -13.81
CA ARG A 254 2.23 22.11 -13.16
C ARG A 254 3.16 20.91 -12.94
N THR A 255 2.63 19.74 -12.65
CA THR A 255 3.41 18.49 -12.52
C THR A 255 3.99 18.09 -13.86
N ILE A 256 3.17 18.13 -14.92
CA ILE A 256 3.63 17.87 -16.30
C ILE A 256 4.74 18.83 -16.68
N ALA A 257 4.55 20.13 -16.43
CA ALA A 257 5.54 21.17 -16.74
C ALA A 257 6.86 21.05 -15.92
N ALA A 258 6.81 20.43 -14.74
CA ALA A 258 7.99 20.22 -13.90
C ALA A 258 8.77 18.94 -14.24
N CYS A 259 8.22 18.04 -15.05
CA CYS A 259 8.91 16.83 -15.49
C CYS A 259 9.83 17.10 -16.70
N ASP A 260 10.90 16.30 -16.80
CA ASP A 260 11.88 16.39 -17.92
C ASP A 260 11.23 15.93 -19.23
N TYR A 261 10.32 14.97 -19.18
CA TYR A 261 9.59 14.44 -20.33
C TYR A 261 8.12 14.24 -20.03
N THR A 262 7.28 14.58 -21.03
CA THR A 262 5.92 14.06 -21.10
C THR A 262 5.91 12.83 -22.01
N VAL A 263 5.36 11.73 -21.51
CA VAL A 263 5.44 10.41 -22.15
C VAL A 263 4.03 9.87 -22.39
N ARG A 264 3.77 9.42 -23.61
CA ARG A 264 2.49 8.78 -23.97
C ARG A 264 2.65 7.32 -24.32
N ILE A 265 1.66 6.52 -23.94
CA ILE A 265 1.45 5.18 -24.48
C ILE A 265 0.69 5.34 -25.80
N PRO A 266 1.25 4.89 -26.94
CA PRO A 266 0.51 4.96 -28.21
C PRO A 266 -0.78 4.14 -28.15
N MET A 267 -1.91 4.75 -28.46
CA MET A 267 -3.23 4.13 -28.45
C MET A 267 -3.76 3.94 -29.87
N SER A 268 -4.80 3.12 -30.02
CA SER A 268 -5.54 2.88 -31.25
C SER A 268 -7.03 3.15 -31.04
N HIS A 269 -7.78 3.32 -32.12
CA HIS A 269 -9.25 3.45 -32.12
C HIS A 269 -9.77 4.67 -31.32
N ASP A 270 -9.06 5.79 -31.41
CA ASP A 270 -9.41 7.05 -30.73
C ASP A 270 -9.61 6.91 -29.21
N VAL A 271 -8.89 5.96 -28.61
CA VAL A 271 -8.83 5.82 -27.15
C VAL A 271 -7.75 6.75 -26.61
N ASP A 272 -8.12 7.66 -25.71
CA ASP A 272 -7.22 8.68 -25.18
C ASP A 272 -6.38 8.19 -23.99
N SER A 273 -6.91 7.26 -23.18
CA SER A 273 -6.24 6.82 -21.96
C SER A 273 -6.55 5.37 -21.57
N LEU A 274 -5.69 4.80 -20.76
CA LEU A 274 -5.91 3.54 -20.04
C LEU A 274 -6.21 3.84 -18.56
N ASN A 275 -6.89 2.91 -17.91
CA ASN A 275 -6.90 2.87 -16.45
C ASN A 275 -5.46 2.98 -15.92
N VAL A 276 -5.25 3.79 -14.86
CA VAL A 276 -3.90 4.10 -14.36
C VAL A 276 -3.11 2.85 -13.94
N ALA A 277 -3.76 1.82 -13.43
CA ALA A 277 -3.09 0.56 -13.09
C ALA A 277 -2.66 -0.23 -14.34
N ALA A 278 -3.44 -0.18 -15.43
CA ALA A 278 -3.04 -0.77 -16.70
C ALA A 278 -1.90 0.02 -17.33
N ALA A 279 -1.99 1.37 -17.36
CA ALA A 279 -0.94 2.25 -17.85
C ALA A 279 0.38 2.02 -17.09
N SER A 280 0.31 1.88 -15.75
CA SER A 280 1.50 1.60 -14.93
C SER A 280 2.17 0.28 -15.31
N ALA A 281 1.39 -0.79 -15.51
CA ALA A 281 1.95 -2.10 -15.88
C ALA A 281 2.67 -2.06 -17.24
N VAL A 282 2.09 -1.35 -18.22
CA VAL A 282 2.72 -1.17 -19.55
C VAL A 282 4.00 -0.35 -19.44
N ALA A 283 3.97 0.77 -18.69
CA ALA A 283 5.13 1.62 -18.51
C ALA A 283 6.25 0.93 -17.73
N PHE A 284 5.92 0.21 -16.66
CA PHE A 284 6.90 -0.55 -15.86
C PHE A 284 7.55 -1.66 -16.68
N TRP A 285 6.78 -2.38 -17.50
CA TRP A 285 7.32 -3.41 -18.37
C TRP A 285 8.30 -2.83 -19.40
N GLU A 286 7.92 -1.76 -20.09
CA GLU A 286 8.74 -1.16 -21.17
C GLU A 286 10.02 -0.52 -20.63
N LEU A 287 9.94 0.15 -19.47
CA LEU A 287 11.03 0.96 -18.92
C LEU A 287 11.74 0.32 -17.71
N ARG A 288 11.52 -0.99 -17.49
CA ARG A 288 12.24 -1.72 -16.43
C ARG A 288 13.75 -1.63 -16.65
N ALA A 289 14.50 -1.64 -15.55
CA ALA A 289 15.94 -1.75 -15.63
C ALA A 289 16.31 -3.14 -16.22
N GLU A 290 17.25 -3.19 -17.14
CA GLU A 290 17.86 -4.46 -17.56
C GLU A 290 18.62 -5.04 -16.36
N ARG A 291 18.31 -6.29 -16.01
CA ARG A 291 18.97 -7.02 -14.91
C ARG A 291 20.12 -7.84 -15.45
#